data_fa400a20a116665543347d4491bef457
#
_entry.id   fa400a20a116665543347d4491bef457
#
_cell.length_a   1.000
_cell.length_b   1.000
_cell.length_c   1.000
_cell.angle_alpha   90.00
_cell.angle_beta   90.00
_cell.angle_gamma   90.00
#
_symmetry.space_group_name_H-M   'P 1'
#
loop_
_entity.id
_entity.type
_entity.pdbx_description
1 polymer ?
#
loop_
_entity_poly.entity_id
_entity_poly.type
_entity_poly.pdbx_seq_one_letter_code
_entity_poly.pdbx_strand_id
1 'polypeptide(L)'
;MQNRNTLAHFLHDAGLAAWFGGSLMGAIGVNGAAADVDDPRQRARVANAGWGRWTPFNLVAIGAHLVGGAQLLKANKGRTAVQKGVLANTNLKMALTAGALGATAYSRLLGQKVMNAGDVPVAGGTESLPSTPPEVAKAQKQLKALQWAIPGLTGAVLASSSFHEEQQRPTEVLKGTIQALPGRAATVVGGAASAAMDKVKDAV
;
A
#
# COMPACT_ATOMS: atom_id res chain seq x y z
N MET A 1 6.01 24.07 -19.58
CA MET A 1 5.59 22.68 -19.91
C MET A 1 5.48 21.90 -18.63
N GLN A 2 4.27 21.51 -18.22
CA GLN A 2 4.07 20.60 -17.09
C GLN A 2 4.61 19.23 -17.50
N ASN A 3 5.69 18.76 -16.87
CA ASN A 3 6.19 17.42 -17.08
C ASN A 3 5.10 16.43 -16.68
N ARG A 4 4.57 15.72 -17.64
CA ARG A 4 3.57 14.65 -17.40
C ARG A 4 4.28 13.48 -16.74
N ASN A 5 4.10 13.32 -15.43
CA ASN A 5 4.63 12.19 -14.68
C ASN A 5 3.76 10.93 -14.83
N THR A 6 3.08 10.76 -15.97
CA THR A 6 2.11 9.68 -16.20
C THR A 6 2.70 8.29 -15.93
N LEU A 7 3.94 8.05 -16.41
CA LEU A 7 4.60 6.76 -16.17
C LEU A 7 4.91 6.54 -14.68
N ALA A 8 5.34 7.60 -13.97
CA ALA A 8 5.63 7.50 -12.55
C ALA A 8 4.36 7.20 -11.74
N HIS A 9 3.24 7.84 -12.06
CA HIS A 9 1.93 7.53 -11.47
C HIS A 9 1.52 6.09 -11.77
N PHE A 10 1.58 5.67 -13.03
CA PHE A 10 1.23 4.30 -13.43
C PHE A 10 2.06 3.26 -12.67
N LEU A 11 3.38 3.41 -12.62
CA LEU A 11 4.26 2.48 -11.89
C LEU A 11 3.93 2.44 -10.40
N HIS A 12 3.74 3.61 -9.79
CA HIS A 12 3.40 3.71 -8.36
C HIS A 12 2.06 3.03 -8.07
N ASP A 13 1.02 3.32 -8.82
CA ASP A 13 -0.34 2.89 -8.53
C ASP A 13 -0.58 1.43 -8.93
N ALA A 14 -0.12 1.02 -10.13
CA ALA A 14 -0.22 -0.37 -10.58
C ALA A 14 0.62 -1.31 -9.71
N GLY A 15 1.83 -0.89 -9.33
CA GLY A 15 2.68 -1.65 -8.41
C GLY A 15 2.03 -1.83 -7.04
N LEU A 16 1.46 -0.77 -6.49
CA LEU A 16 0.76 -0.81 -5.20
C LEU A 16 -0.51 -1.68 -5.26
N ALA A 17 -1.30 -1.54 -6.32
CA ALA A 17 -2.52 -2.33 -6.51
C ALA A 17 -2.21 -3.83 -6.64
N ALA A 18 -1.16 -4.19 -7.38
CA ALA A 18 -0.71 -5.57 -7.50
C ALA A 18 -0.21 -6.12 -6.15
N TRP A 19 0.59 -5.34 -5.39
CA TRP A 19 1.07 -5.75 -4.07
C TRP A 19 -0.08 -5.95 -3.09
N PHE A 20 -1.02 -5.00 -3.01
CA PHE A 20 -2.23 -5.09 -2.19
C PHE A 20 -3.09 -6.30 -2.57
N GLY A 21 -3.51 -6.38 -3.84
CA GLY A 21 -4.44 -7.40 -4.33
C GLY A 21 -3.84 -8.80 -4.26
N GLY A 22 -2.55 -8.95 -4.63
CA GLY A 22 -1.86 -10.23 -4.55
C GLY A 22 -1.65 -10.71 -3.12
N SER A 23 -1.35 -9.80 -2.18
CA SER A 23 -1.23 -10.14 -0.75
C SER A 23 -2.57 -10.54 -0.15
N LEU A 24 -3.65 -9.82 -0.48
CA LEU A 24 -5.00 -10.14 -0.03
C LEU A 24 -5.49 -11.48 -0.60
N MET A 25 -5.33 -11.67 -1.92
CA MET A 25 -5.66 -12.95 -2.58
C MET A 25 -4.86 -14.11 -1.98
N GLY A 26 -3.58 -13.92 -1.71
CA GLY A 26 -2.75 -14.94 -1.08
C GLY A 26 -3.20 -15.29 0.33
N ALA A 27 -3.55 -14.30 1.15
CA ALA A 27 -4.03 -14.52 2.51
C ALA A 27 -5.38 -15.30 2.54
N ILE A 28 -6.26 -15.05 1.57
CA ILE A 28 -7.57 -15.69 1.49
C ILE A 28 -7.49 -16.96 0.63
N GLY A 29 -7.11 -16.82 -0.65
CA GLY A 29 -7.22 -17.88 -1.65
C GLY A 29 -6.11 -18.92 -1.54
N VAL A 30 -4.83 -18.51 -1.44
CA VAL A 30 -3.73 -19.48 -1.37
C VAL A 30 -3.77 -20.26 -0.06
N ASN A 31 -3.98 -19.56 1.07
CA ASN A 31 -4.07 -20.22 2.37
C ASN A 31 -5.34 -21.05 2.51
N GLY A 32 -6.47 -20.58 1.96
CA GLY A 32 -7.73 -21.34 1.94
C GLY A 32 -7.58 -22.63 1.15
N ALA A 33 -7.12 -22.55 -0.09
CA ALA A 33 -6.88 -23.74 -0.92
C ALA A 33 -5.88 -24.73 -0.29
N ALA A 34 -4.89 -24.23 0.44
CA ALA A 34 -3.97 -25.08 1.17
C ALA A 34 -4.63 -25.80 2.36
N ALA A 35 -5.60 -25.16 3.01
CA ALA A 35 -6.35 -25.77 4.12
C ALA A 35 -7.29 -26.90 3.64
N ASP A 36 -7.74 -26.85 2.39
CA ASP A 36 -8.61 -27.87 1.79
C ASP A 36 -7.84 -29.12 1.32
N VAL A 37 -6.51 -29.15 1.38
CA VAL A 37 -5.69 -30.32 1.06
C VAL A 37 -5.92 -31.41 2.12
N ASP A 38 -6.24 -32.64 1.69
CA ASP A 38 -6.61 -33.75 2.57
C ASP A 38 -5.51 -34.09 3.59
N ASP A 39 -4.26 -34.23 3.13
CA ASP A 39 -3.12 -34.54 4.00
C ASP A 39 -2.60 -33.29 4.73
N PRO A 40 -2.78 -33.21 6.06
CA PRO A 40 -2.31 -32.07 6.86
C PRO A 40 -0.81 -31.79 6.73
N ARG A 41 0.00 -32.79 6.38
CA ARG A 41 1.45 -32.66 6.21
C ARG A 41 1.84 -31.92 4.93
N GLN A 42 0.93 -31.89 3.95
CA GLN A 42 1.17 -31.22 2.67
C GLN A 42 0.68 -29.77 2.64
N ARG A 43 -0.19 -29.36 3.56
CA ARG A 43 -0.84 -28.04 3.58
C ARG A 43 0.15 -26.88 3.60
N ALA A 44 1.16 -26.93 4.49
CA ALA A 44 2.19 -25.90 4.57
C ALA A 44 3.00 -25.79 3.27
N ARG A 45 3.33 -26.94 2.66
CA ARG A 45 4.06 -27.00 1.39
C ARG A 45 3.25 -26.41 0.24
N VAL A 46 1.97 -26.71 0.14
CA VAL A 46 1.09 -26.15 -0.90
C VAL A 46 0.95 -24.64 -0.75
N ALA A 47 0.71 -24.14 0.47
CA ALA A 47 0.67 -22.70 0.73
C ALA A 47 1.98 -22.02 0.32
N ASN A 48 3.12 -22.54 0.77
CA ASN A 48 4.44 -21.98 0.44
C ASN A 48 4.76 -22.04 -1.07
N ALA A 49 4.33 -23.08 -1.77
CA ALA A 49 4.47 -23.17 -3.22
C ALA A 49 3.70 -22.05 -3.94
N GLY A 50 2.46 -21.78 -3.51
CA GLY A 50 1.66 -20.67 -4.03
C GLY A 50 2.32 -19.31 -3.78
N TRP A 51 2.70 -19.04 -2.55
CA TRP A 51 3.42 -17.82 -2.18
C TRP A 51 4.77 -17.69 -2.88
N GLY A 52 5.49 -18.81 -3.06
CA GLY A 52 6.75 -18.84 -3.80
C GLY A 52 6.60 -18.42 -5.26
N ARG A 53 5.53 -18.87 -5.94
CA ARG A 53 5.22 -18.45 -7.32
C ARG A 53 4.85 -16.97 -7.39
N TRP A 54 4.18 -16.44 -6.38
CA TRP A 54 3.83 -15.01 -6.31
C TRP A 54 5.03 -14.11 -6.04
N THR A 55 6.03 -14.59 -5.30
CA THR A 55 7.18 -13.79 -4.84
C THR A 55 7.87 -12.97 -5.94
N PRO A 56 8.25 -13.50 -7.13
CA PRO A 56 8.92 -12.70 -8.16
C PRO A 56 8.03 -11.59 -8.71
N PHE A 57 6.73 -11.84 -8.90
CA PHE A 57 5.78 -10.84 -9.36
C PHE A 57 5.57 -9.75 -8.31
N ASN A 58 5.50 -10.14 -7.04
CA ASN A 58 5.41 -9.19 -5.93
C ASN A 58 6.65 -8.29 -5.82
N LEU A 59 7.84 -8.82 -6.05
CA LEU A 59 9.07 -8.02 -6.08
C LEU A 59 9.05 -7.00 -7.21
N VAL A 60 8.57 -7.36 -8.40
CA VAL A 60 8.39 -6.42 -9.52
C VAL A 60 7.35 -5.36 -9.17
N ALA A 61 6.23 -5.74 -8.57
CA ALA A 61 5.18 -4.82 -8.13
C ALA A 61 5.69 -3.81 -7.10
N ILE A 62 6.41 -4.29 -6.09
CA ILE A 62 7.05 -3.44 -5.06
C ILE A 62 8.09 -2.52 -5.71
N GLY A 63 8.95 -3.04 -6.59
CA GLY A 63 9.94 -2.25 -7.32
C GLY A 63 9.31 -1.13 -8.14
N ALA A 64 8.24 -1.42 -8.88
CA ALA A 64 7.48 -0.44 -9.65
C ALA A 64 6.89 0.65 -8.75
N HIS A 65 6.25 0.25 -7.62
CA HIS A 65 5.71 1.19 -6.63
C HIS A 65 6.78 2.14 -6.08
N LEU A 66 7.93 1.60 -5.68
CA LEU A 66 9.01 2.39 -5.09
C LEU A 66 9.66 3.34 -6.11
N VAL A 67 9.92 2.87 -7.33
CA VAL A 67 10.50 3.69 -8.42
C VAL A 67 9.54 4.82 -8.81
N GLY A 68 8.26 4.49 -9.02
CA GLY A 68 7.23 5.49 -9.29
C GLY A 68 7.10 6.51 -8.17
N GLY A 69 7.04 6.05 -6.91
CA GLY A 69 6.96 6.90 -5.74
C GLY A 69 8.16 7.84 -5.58
N ALA A 70 9.38 7.34 -5.80
CA ALA A 70 10.60 8.17 -5.76
C ALA A 70 10.60 9.27 -6.82
N GLN A 71 10.14 8.96 -8.04
CA GLN A 71 10.01 9.96 -9.11
C GLN A 71 8.95 11.02 -8.78
N LEU A 72 7.80 10.61 -8.25
CA LEU A 72 6.75 11.53 -7.81
C LEU A 72 7.21 12.42 -6.65
N LEU A 73 7.94 11.87 -5.69
CA LEU A 73 8.51 12.62 -4.57
C LEU A 73 9.50 13.68 -5.07
N LYS A 74 10.38 13.32 -6.02
CA LYS A 74 11.32 14.25 -6.65
C LYS A 74 10.60 15.37 -7.40
N ALA A 75 9.55 15.05 -8.16
CA ALA A 75 8.76 16.02 -8.92
C ALA A 75 7.99 17.00 -8.01
N ASN A 76 7.59 16.56 -6.82
CA ASN A 76 6.76 17.33 -5.88
C ASN A 76 7.56 18.03 -4.76
N LYS A 77 8.90 18.01 -4.78
CA LYS A 77 9.75 18.62 -3.72
C LYS A 77 9.36 20.05 -3.36
N GLY A 78 9.02 20.89 -4.33
CA GLY A 78 8.61 22.27 -4.10
C GLY A 78 7.27 22.41 -3.36
N ARG A 79 6.31 21.51 -3.62
CA ARG A 79 4.99 21.52 -2.97
C ARG A 79 5.05 21.01 -1.54
N THR A 80 5.83 19.97 -1.29
CA THR A 80 6.00 19.40 0.05
C THR A 80 6.65 20.38 1.01
N ALA A 81 7.49 21.29 0.54
CA ALA A 81 8.14 22.30 1.36
C ALA A 81 7.18 23.42 1.81
N VAL A 82 6.10 23.69 1.07
CA VAL A 82 5.20 24.85 1.32
C VAL A 82 3.86 24.45 1.95
N GLN A 83 3.39 23.22 1.73
CA GLN A 83 2.08 22.77 2.18
C GLN A 83 2.18 21.70 3.29
N LYS A 84 1.89 22.08 4.53
CA LYS A 84 1.99 21.19 5.71
C LYS A 84 1.18 19.88 5.56
N GLY A 85 -0.01 19.95 4.95
CA GLY A 85 -0.86 18.77 4.72
C GLY A 85 -0.26 17.76 3.72
N VAL A 86 0.41 18.24 2.68
CA VAL A 86 1.12 17.42 1.69
C VAL A 86 2.29 16.68 2.32
N LEU A 87 3.06 17.36 3.17
CA LEU A 87 4.19 16.75 3.88
C LEU A 87 3.72 15.66 4.86
N ALA A 88 2.67 15.92 5.64
CA ALA A 88 2.12 14.95 6.59
C ALA A 88 1.63 13.67 5.88
N ASN A 89 0.90 13.80 4.77
CA ASN A 89 0.42 12.67 4.00
C ASN A 89 1.57 11.89 3.34
N THR A 90 2.59 12.59 2.83
CA THR A 90 3.78 11.95 2.26
C THR A 90 4.51 11.13 3.32
N ASN A 91 4.71 11.68 4.52
CA ASN A 91 5.36 10.96 5.62
C ASN A 91 4.54 9.74 6.06
N LEU A 92 3.22 9.86 6.14
CA LEU A 92 2.34 8.74 6.43
C LEU A 92 2.49 7.62 5.40
N LYS A 93 2.43 7.94 4.11
CA LYS A 93 2.63 6.94 3.03
C LYS A 93 3.99 6.27 3.11
N MET A 94 5.06 7.02 3.36
CA MET A 94 6.40 6.45 3.53
C MET A 94 6.45 5.49 4.72
N ALA A 95 5.86 5.85 5.85
CA ALA A 95 5.83 5.00 7.05
C ALA A 95 5.03 3.72 6.81
N LEU A 96 3.84 3.82 6.17
CA LEU A 96 3.01 2.68 5.81
C LEU A 96 3.72 1.75 4.82
N THR A 97 4.38 2.31 3.80
CA THR A 97 5.15 1.54 2.82
C THR A 97 6.34 0.83 3.48
N ALA A 98 7.07 1.50 4.35
CA ALA A 98 8.19 0.90 5.09
C ALA A 98 7.69 -0.25 6.00
N GLY A 99 6.57 -0.06 6.70
CA GLY A 99 5.91 -1.11 7.49
C GLY A 99 5.49 -2.31 6.64
N ALA A 100 4.89 -2.07 5.48
CA ALA A 100 4.49 -3.12 4.55
C ALA A 100 5.70 -3.88 3.97
N LEU A 101 6.80 -3.20 3.66
CA LEU A 101 8.07 -3.83 3.22
C LEU A 101 8.65 -4.72 4.31
N GLY A 102 8.73 -4.23 5.55
CA GLY A 102 9.21 -5.00 6.70
C GLY A 102 8.35 -6.23 6.95
N ALA A 103 7.01 -6.07 6.93
CA ALA A 103 6.06 -7.17 7.08
C ALA A 103 6.21 -8.21 5.95
N THR A 104 6.38 -7.78 4.70
CA THR A 104 6.57 -8.66 3.54
C THR A 104 7.88 -9.46 3.67
N ALA A 105 8.98 -8.80 4.00
CA ALA A 105 10.28 -9.46 4.17
C ALA A 105 10.25 -10.47 5.33
N TYR A 106 9.67 -10.08 6.48
CA TYR A 106 9.59 -10.97 7.63
C TYR A 106 8.64 -12.14 7.40
N SER A 107 7.52 -11.94 6.70
CA SER A 107 6.65 -13.04 6.27
C SER A 107 7.40 -14.07 5.43
N ARG A 108 8.30 -13.65 4.55
CA ARG A 108 9.11 -14.57 3.74
C ARG A 108 10.05 -15.41 4.60
N LEU A 109 10.69 -14.81 5.60
CA LEU A 109 11.56 -15.52 6.55
C LEU A 109 10.78 -16.54 7.37
N LEU A 110 9.59 -16.18 7.86
CA LEU A 110 8.72 -17.10 8.60
C LEU A 110 8.22 -18.25 7.72
N GLY A 111 7.83 -17.97 6.47
CA GLY A 111 7.44 -19.00 5.50
C GLY A 111 8.58 -20.01 5.26
N GLN A 112 9.82 -19.54 5.12
CA GLN A 112 11.00 -20.41 5.02
C GLN A 112 11.22 -21.24 6.30
N LYS A 113 11.03 -20.63 7.49
CA LYS A 113 11.12 -21.36 8.76
C LYS A 113 10.10 -22.49 8.83
N VAL A 114 8.88 -22.28 8.43
CA VAL A 114 7.82 -23.32 8.35
C VAL A 114 8.23 -24.43 7.37
N MET A 115 8.76 -24.08 6.20
CA MET A 115 9.22 -25.07 5.22
C MET A 115 10.40 -25.91 5.70
N ASN A 116 11.35 -25.29 6.41
CA ASN A 116 12.54 -25.99 6.93
C ASN A 116 12.20 -27.00 8.04
N ALA A 117 11.01 -26.91 8.63
CA ALA A 117 10.52 -27.88 9.60
C ALA A 117 10.07 -29.22 8.95
N GLY A 118 10.02 -29.29 7.62
CA GLY A 118 9.62 -30.49 6.88
C GLY A 118 8.11 -30.71 6.85
N ASP A 119 7.69 -31.95 6.61
CA ASP A 119 6.28 -32.33 6.44
C ASP A 119 5.58 -32.51 7.80
N VAL A 120 5.47 -31.43 8.56
CA VAL A 120 4.76 -31.42 9.84
C VAL A 120 3.25 -31.19 9.62
N PRO A 121 2.38 -31.83 10.43
CA PRO A 121 0.94 -31.64 10.29
C PRO A 121 0.52 -30.24 10.72
N VAL A 122 -0.24 -29.55 9.87
CA VAL A 122 -0.82 -28.22 10.12
C VAL A 122 -2.28 -28.17 9.68
N ALA A 123 -3.06 -27.24 10.23
CA ALA A 123 -4.45 -27.05 9.79
C ALA A 123 -4.53 -26.28 8.47
N GLY A 124 -3.55 -25.40 8.18
CA GLY A 124 -3.49 -24.61 6.95
C GLY A 124 -2.13 -23.95 6.80
N GLY A 125 -1.97 -23.06 5.82
CA GLY A 125 -0.73 -22.33 5.59
C GLY A 125 -0.27 -21.50 6.80
N THR A 126 -1.23 -20.98 7.55
CA THR A 126 -0.99 -20.12 8.72
C THR A 126 -1.70 -20.61 9.99
N GLU A 127 -2.30 -21.79 9.97
CA GLU A 127 -3.04 -22.40 11.08
C GLU A 127 -2.37 -23.70 11.53
N SER A 128 -2.14 -23.81 12.85
CA SER A 128 -1.56 -24.99 13.48
C SER A 128 -2.64 -25.96 13.97
N LEU A 129 -2.29 -27.24 14.05
CA LEU A 129 -3.01 -28.28 14.78
C LEU A 129 -2.42 -28.43 16.20
N PRO A 130 -3.12 -29.10 17.12
CA PRO A 130 -2.55 -29.46 18.43
C PRO A 130 -1.25 -30.28 18.32
N SER A 131 -1.11 -31.05 17.24
CA SER A 131 0.07 -31.87 16.95
C SER A 131 1.21 -31.12 16.23
N THR A 132 0.99 -29.85 15.84
CA THR A 132 2.03 -29.04 15.19
C THR A 132 3.13 -28.69 16.21
N PRO A 133 4.42 -28.84 15.87
CA PRO A 133 5.51 -28.46 16.75
C PRO A 133 5.40 -26.99 17.20
N PRO A 134 5.70 -26.67 18.48
CA PRO A 134 5.46 -25.32 19.03
C PRO A 134 6.15 -24.20 18.28
N GLU A 135 7.35 -24.45 17.74
CA GLU A 135 8.07 -23.45 16.96
C GLU A 135 7.43 -23.14 15.61
N VAL A 136 6.85 -24.15 14.96
CA VAL A 136 6.09 -23.99 13.71
C VAL A 136 4.79 -23.27 13.99
N ALA A 137 4.06 -23.67 15.03
CA ALA A 137 2.82 -23.01 15.45
C ALA A 137 3.04 -21.52 15.77
N LYS A 138 4.14 -21.19 16.46
CA LYS A 138 4.53 -19.79 16.72
C LYS A 138 4.82 -19.03 15.42
N ALA A 139 5.58 -19.62 14.50
CA ALA A 139 5.87 -19.01 13.21
C ALA A 139 4.59 -18.79 12.38
N GLN A 140 3.68 -19.77 12.34
CA GLN A 140 2.40 -19.65 11.65
C GLN A 140 1.50 -18.56 12.24
N LYS A 141 1.43 -18.43 13.58
CA LYS A 141 0.68 -17.35 14.24
C LYS A 141 1.20 -15.96 13.85
N GLN A 142 2.52 -15.78 13.83
CA GLN A 142 3.13 -14.53 13.39
C GLN A 142 2.88 -14.29 11.89
N LEU A 143 3.05 -15.32 11.07
CA LEU A 143 2.81 -15.28 9.64
C LEU A 143 1.37 -14.87 9.31
N LYS A 144 0.39 -15.43 10.02
CA LYS A 144 -1.03 -15.06 9.90
C LYS A 144 -1.24 -13.56 10.14
N ALA A 145 -0.70 -13.03 11.23
CA ALA A 145 -0.82 -11.60 11.54
C ALA A 145 -0.19 -10.71 10.46
N LEU A 146 1.00 -11.09 9.96
CA LEU A 146 1.69 -10.33 8.92
C LEU A 146 0.98 -10.41 7.57
N GLN A 147 0.44 -11.56 7.20
CA GLN A 147 -0.30 -11.72 5.93
C GLN A 147 -1.60 -10.92 5.89
N TRP A 148 -2.17 -10.52 7.04
CA TRP A 148 -3.26 -9.56 7.12
C TRP A 148 -2.76 -8.12 7.28
N ALA A 149 -1.62 -7.91 7.95
CA ALA A 149 -1.03 -6.58 8.09
C ALA A 149 -0.58 -6.01 6.73
N ILE A 150 -0.03 -6.84 5.82
CA ILE A 150 0.44 -6.39 4.51
C ILE A 150 -0.69 -5.76 3.68
N PRO A 151 -1.83 -6.43 3.39
CA PRO A 151 -2.92 -5.80 2.67
C PRO A 151 -3.55 -4.65 3.47
N GLY A 152 -3.59 -4.70 4.80
CA GLY A 152 -4.02 -3.57 5.61
C GLY A 152 -3.18 -2.32 5.40
N LEU A 153 -1.86 -2.45 5.47
CA LEU A 153 -0.92 -1.35 5.27
C LEU A 153 -0.93 -0.82 3.83
N THR A 154 -0.88 -1.71 2.84
CA THR A 154 -0.90 -1.32 1.42
C THR A 154 -2.24 -0.74 1.01
N GLY A 155 -3.36 -1.25 1.54
CA GLY A 155 -4.69 -0.68 1.39
C GLY A 155 -4.80 0.73 1.99
N ALA A 156 -4.19 0.96 3.16
CA ALA A 156 -4.11 2.29 3.76
C ALA A 156 -3.29 3.28 2.89
N VAL A 157 -2.22 2.82 2.22
CA VAL A 157 -1.50 3.63 1.24
C VAL A 157 -2.38 3.98 0.05
N LEU A 158 -3.16 3.02 -0.49
CA LEU A 158 -4.13 3.26 -1.57
C LEU A 158 -5.17 4.31 -1.16
N ALA A 159 -5.79 4.14 0.00
CA ALA A 159 -6.78 5.09 0.51
C ALA A 159 -6.18 6.50 0.68
N SER A 160 -4.97 6.60 1.26
CA SER A 160 -4.30 7.89 1.43
C SER A 160 -3.91 8.55 0.11
N SER A 161 -3.74 7.77 -0.98
CA SER A 161 -3.48 8.30 -2.32
C SER A 161 -4.72 8.96 -2.89
N SER A 162 -5.88 8.34 -2.77
CA SER A 162 -7.17 8.92 -3.19
C SER A 162 -7.48 10.24 -2.45
N PHE A 163 -7.23 10.31 -1.14
CA PHE A 163 -7.37 11.56 -0.40
C PHE A 163 -6.41 12.65 -0.87
N HIS A 164 -5.20 12.28 -1.26
CA HIS A 164 -4.21 13.24 -1.76
C HIS A 164 -4.60 13.82 -3.12
N GLU A 165 -5.16 13.02 -4.01
CA GLU A 165 -5.68 13.47 -5.31
C GLU A 165 -6.83 14.45 -5.13
N GLU A 166 -7.73 14.19 -4.18
CA GLU A 166 -8.84 15.09 -3.85
C GLU A 166 -8.35 16.45 -3.35
N GLN A 167 -7.30 16.48 -2.49
CA GLN A 167 -6.69 17.71 -2.00
C GLN A 167 -5.96 18.50 -3.11
N GLN A 168 -5.62 17.88 -4.23
CA GLN A 168 -4.97 18.52 -5.37
C GLN A 168 -5.97 19.12 -6.38
N ARG A 169 -7.27 19.01 -6.18
CA ARG A 169 -8.26 19.69 -7.02
C ARG A 169 -8.00 21.19 -7.00
N PRO A 170 -8.10 21.88 -8.14
CA PRO A 170 -7.83 23.32 -8.25
C PRO A 170 -8.60 24.17 -7.22
N THR A 171 -9.83 23.78 -6.89
CA THR A 171 -10.67 24.41 -5.88
C THR A 171 -10.10 24.34 -4.47
N GLU A 172 -9.54 23.18 -4.08
CA GLU A 172 -8.97 22.97 -2.75
C GLU A 172 -7.59 23.64 -2.61
N VAL A 173 -6.78 23.62 -3.68
CA VAL A 173 -5.51 24.35 -3.74
C VAL A 173 -5.77 25.86 -3.61
N LEU A 174 -6.80 26.39 -4.28
CA LEU A 174 -7.18 27.81 -4.20
C LEU A 174 -7.64 28.17 -2.77
N LYS A 175 -8.51 27.38 -2.15
CA LYS A 175 -8.95 27.57 -0.77
C LYS A 175 -7.75 27.59 0.21
N GLY A 176 -6.85 26.62 0.11
CA GLY A 176 -5.66 26.56 0.95
C GLY A 176 -4.73 27.75 0.76
N THR A 177 -4.59 28.24 -0.48
CA THR A 177 -3.79 29.44 -0.78
C THR A 177 -4.43 30.71 -0.18
N ILE A 178 -5.75 30.86 -0.30
CA ILE A 178 -6.49 31.99 0.28
C ILE A 178 -6.39 32.00 1.81
N GLN A 179 -6.51 30.83 2.45
CA GLN A 179 -6.41 30.70 3.91
C GLN A 179 -4.98 30.97 4.44
N ALA A 180 -3.96 30.79 3.61
CA ALA A 180 -2.57 31.06 3.96
C ALA A 180 -2.19 32.56 3.82
N LEU A 181 -3.03 33.39 3.21
CA LEU A 181 -2.78 34.82 3.02
C LEU A 181 -3.16 35.63 4.28
N PRO A 182 -2.36 36.65 4.67
CA PRO A 182 -2.74 37.53 5.76
C PRO A 182 -4.03 38.31 5.44
N GLY A 183 -4.97 38.28 6.36
CA GLY A 183 -6.28 38.97 6.44
C GLY A 183 -6.80 39.75 5.20
N ARG A 184 -6.37 40.99 4.98
CA ARG A 184 -6.88 41.83 3.87
C ARG A 184 -6.58 41.29 2.47
N ALA A 185 -5.43 40.60 2.27
CA ALA A 185 -5.06 40.02 1.00
C ALA A 185 -5.93 38.77 0.68
N ALA A 186 -6.31 38.00 1.70
CA ALA A 186 -7.19 36.85 1.56
C ALA A 186 -8.59 37.24 1.06
N THR A 187 -9.14 38.37 1.53
CA THR A 187 -10.46 38.85 1.12
C THR A 187 -10.50 39.30 -0.34
N VAL A 188 -9.45 39.99 -0.80
CA VAL A 188 -9.37 40.47 -2.21
C VAL A 188 -9.18 39.31 -3.18
N VAL A 189 -8.28 38.39 -2.88
CA VAL A 189 -8.02 37.22 -3.74
C VAL A 189 -9.21 36.24 -3.71
N GLY A 190 -9.83 36.06 -2.55
CA GLY A 190 -11.02 35.22 -2.39
C GLY A 190 -12.21 35.74 -3.20
N GLY A 191 -12.45 37.05 -3.18
CA GLY A 191 -13.50 37.68 -3.97
C GLY A 191 -13.28 37.57 -5.48
N ALA A 192 -12.05 37.79 -5.94
CA ALA A 192 -11.69 37.65 -7.36
C ALA A 192 -11.79 36.21 -7.85
N ALA A 193 -11.39 35.25 -7.03
CA ALA A 193 -11.47 33.82 -7.34
C ALA A 193 -12.94 33.33 -7.41
N SER A 194 -13.80 33.77 -6.48
CA SER A 194 -15.23 33.44 -6.50
C SER A 194 -15.91 33.97 -7.77
N ALA A 195 -15.65 35.24 -8.13
CA ALA A 195 -16.19 35.84 -9.33
C ALA A 195 -15.72 35.16 -10.63
N ALA A 196 -14.49 34.65 -10.65
CA ALA A 196 -13.98 33.87 -11.79
C ALA A 196 -14.63 32.47 -11.89
N MET A 197 -14.89 31.82 -10.77
CA MET A 197 -15.58 30.52 -10.74
C MET A 197 -17.05 30.62 -11.14
N ASP A 198 -17.75 31.68 -10.73
CA ASP A 198 -19.13 31.91 -11.13
C ASP A 198 -19.26 32.13 -12.65
N LYS A 199 -18.34 32.91 -13.25
CA LYS A 199 -18.26 33.06 -14.72
C LYS A 199 -18.03 31.75 -15.49
N VAL A 200 -17.29 30.81 -14.91
CA VAL A 200 -17.08 29.48 -15.54
C VAL A 200 -18.32 28.59 -15.42
N LYS A 201 -19.11 28.72 -14.33
CA LYS A 201 -20.37 27.99 -14.16
C LYS A 201 -21.45 28.48 -15.12
N ASP A 202 -21.49 29.78 -15.40
CA ASP A 202 -22.47 30.39 -16.30
C ASP A 202 -22.12 30.16 -17.79
N ALA A 203 -20.93 29.62 -18.09
CA ALA A 203 -20.44 29.35 -19.44
C ALA A 203 -20.54 27.86 -19.87
N VAL A 204 -21.04 26.99 -18.97
CA VAL A 204 -21.26 25.55 -19.18
C VAL A 204 -22.75 25.23 -19.07
#